data_52a48e2e79f33d21aff6a34b9c240337
#
_entry.id   52a48e2e79f33d21aff6a34b9c240337
#
_cell.length_a   1.000
_cell.length_b   1.000
_cell.length_c   1.000
_cell.angle_alpha   90.00
_cell.angle_beta   90.00
_cell.angle_gamma   90.00
#
_symmetry.space_group_name_H-M   'P 1'
#
loop_
_entity.id
_entity.type
_entity.pdbx_description
1 polymer ?
#
loop_
_entity_poly.entity_id
_entity_poly.type
_entity_poly.pdbx_seq_one_letter_code
_entity_poly.pdbx_strand_id
1 'polypeptide(L)'
;MISRDAFAQEVRELTDTAFAVTYLILGNSADSEDAMSASILRAFENRGKLRKRDSFRAWFLQILRHEAYDLLKKRRRLTPVEELPEEAAPEGDDAGRLDLRQALRELTDTQRTALLLQQEGYDMAEIGQILDVPVGTVKSRISRAKQTLRTLLEDT
;
A
#
# COMPACT_ATOMS: atom_id res chain seq x y z
N MET A 1 8.62 -5.88 24.68
CA MET A 1 7.88 -6.44 23.52
C MET A 1 6.41 -6.05 23.62
N ILE A 2 5.83 -5.66 22.53
CA ILE A 2 4.40 -5.29 22.49
C ILE A 2 3.53 -6.48 22.92
N SER A 3 2.51 -6.23 23.74
CA SER A 3 1.60 -7.29 24.21
C SER A 3 0.69 -7.77 23.07
N ARG A 4 0.09 -8.96 23.25
CA ARG A 4 -0.87 -9.52 22.29
C ARG A 4 -2.06 -8.59 22.07
N ASP A 5 -2.60 -8.02 23.15
CA ASP A 5 -3.76 -7.13 23.07
C ASP A 5 -3.43 -5.82 22.38
N ALA A 6 -2.29 -5.22 22.69
CA ALA A 6 -1.84 -4.00 22.01
C ALA A 6 -1.57 -4.25 20.55
N PHE A 7 -0.93 -5.37 20.19
CA PHE A 7 -0.70 -5.76 18.80
C PHE A 7 -2.03 -5.88 18.04
N ALA A 8 -2.99 -6.59 18.61
CA ALA A 8 -4.29 -6.77 17.97
C ALA A 8 -5.01 -5.43 17.76
N GLN A 9 -4.93 -4.52 18.72
CA GLN A 9 -5.54 -3.20 18.62
C GLN A 9 -4.89 -2.38 17.51
N GLU A 10 -3.56 -2.37 17.47
CA GLU A 10 -2.81 -1.64 16.42
C GLU A 10 -3.17 -2.16 15.02
N VAL A 11 -3.26 -3.48 14.86
CA VAL A 11 -3.63 -4.09 13.58
C VAL A 11 -5.06 -3.70 13.18
N ARG A 12 -6.00 -3.72 14.13
CA ARG A 12 -7.39 -3.31 13.85
C ARG A 12 -7.46 -1.88 13.35
N GLU A 13 -6.68 -0.97 13.91
CA GLU A 13 -6.65 0.43 13.49
C GLU A 13 -6.06 0.61 12.09
N LEU A 14 -5.24 -0.34 11.62
CA LEU A 14 -4.58 -0.28 10.32
C LEU A 14 -5.29 -1.07 9.22
N THR A 15 -6.39 -1.77 9.53
CA THR A 15 -7.02 -2.70 8.59
C THR A 15 -7.35 -2.05 7.25
N ASP A 16 -7.98 -0.88 7.25
CA ASP A 16 -8.39 -0.21 6.01
C ASP A 16 -7.19 0.25 5.18
N THR A 17 -6.21 0.86 5.81
CA THR A 17 -4.98 1.29 5.12
C THR A 17 -4.21 0.09 4.60
N ALA A 18 -4.09 -0.96 5.41
CA ALA A 18 -3.39 -2.18 5.01
C ALA A 18 -4.06 -2.83 3.80
N PHE A 19 -5.38 -2.92 3.79
CA PHE A 19 -6.10 -3.47 2.65
C PHE A 19 -5.87 -2.60 1.39
N ALA A 20 -5.95 -1.28 1.53
CA ALA A 20 -5.73 -0.37 0.41
C ALA A 20 -4.31 -0.53 -0.18
N VAL A 21 -3.29 -0.61 0.67
CA VAL A 21 -1.89 -0.80 0.22
C VAL A 21 -1.73 -2.13 -0.53
N THR A 22 -2.25 -3.23 0.02
CA THR A 22 -2.17 -4.52 -0.65
C THR A 22 -2.94 -4.54 -1.97
N TYR A 23 -4.11 -3.91 -2.00
CA TYR A 23 -4.94 -3.85 -3.21
C TYR A 23 -4.26 -3.06 -4.32
N LEU A 24 -3.55 -1.98 -4.00
CA LEU A 24 -2.77 -1.22 -4.99
C LEU A 24 -1.69 -2.09 -5.66
N ILE A 25 -1.18 -3.09 -4.96
CA ILE A 25 -0.13 -3.98 -5.47
C ILE A 25 -0.74 -5.18 -6.20
N LEU A 26 -1.75 -5.81 -5.61
CA LEU A 26 -2.27 -7.12 -6.07
C LEU A 26 -3.47 -7.02 -6.99
N GLY A 27 -4.27 -5.96 -6.88
CA GLY A 27 -5.39 -5.70 -7.79
C GLY A 27 -6.64 -6.53 -7.58
N ASN A 28 -6.69 -7.38 -6.54
CA ASN A 28 -7.89 -8.15 -6.24
C ASN A 28 -8.01 -8.43 -4.74
N SER A 29 -9.25 -8.64 -4.29
CA SER A 29 -9.56 -8.78 -2.86
C SER A 29 -9.05 -10.08 -2.26
N ALA A 30 -9.12 -11.18 -3.00
CA ALA A 30 -8.72 -12.49 -2.49
C ALA A 30 -7.22 -12.53 -2.15
N ASP A 31 -6.37 -12.08 -3.08
CA ASP A 31 -4.93 -12.03 -2.85
C ASP A 31 -4.58 -10.99 -1.78
N SER A 32 -5.31 -9.87 -1.72
CA SER A 32 -5.09 -8.84 -0.69
C SER A 32 -5.38 -9.40 0.71
N GLU A 33 -6.45 -10.15 0.88
CA GLU A 33 -6.79 -10.79 2.15
C GLU A 33 -5.72 -11.84 2.54
N ASP A 34 -5.25 -12.62 1.58
CA ASP A 34 -4.18 -13.60 1.80
C ASP A 34 -2.89 -12.93 2.26
N ALA A 35 -2.50 -11.84 1.60
CA ALA A 35 -1.30 -11.09 1.96
C ALA A 35 -1.45 -10.46 3.35
N MET A 36 -2.63 -9.95 3.69
CA MET A 36 -2.89 -9.40 5.02
C MET A 36 -2.77 -10.46 6.10
N SER A 37 -3.37 -11.63 5.89
CA SER A 37 -3.30 -12.73 6.86
C SER A 37 -1.85 -13.17 7.10
N ALA A 38 -1.10 -13.35 6.02
CA ALA A 38 0.32 -13.72 6.10
C ALA A 38 1.14 -12.65 6.82
N SER A 39 0.83 -11.38 6.56
CA SER A 39 1.53 -10.24 7.18
C SER A 39 1.26 -10.15 8.68
N ILE A 40 0.01 -10.35 9.08
CA ILE A 40 -0.38 -10.33 10.50
C ILE A 40 0.37 -11.44 11.25
N LEU A 41 0.39 -12.64 10.70
CA LEU A 41 1.10 -13.77 11.32
C LEU A 41 2.60 -13.48 11.42
N ARG A 42 3.22 -13.04 10.34
CA ARG A 42 4.65 -12.72 10.32
C ARG A 42 4.99 -11.60 11.30
N ALA A 43 4.21 -10.54 11.32
CA ALA A 43 4.41 -9.42 12.25
C ALA A 43 4.28 -9.89 13.70
N PHE A 44 3.28 -10.70 14.00
CA PHE A 44 3.08 -11.22 15.35
C PHE A 44 4.27 -12.08 15.81
N GLU A 45 4.75 -12.98 14.94
CA GLU A 45 5.90 -13.82 15.23
C GLU A 45 7.18 -13.01 15.46
N ASN A 46 7.30 -11.85 14.81
CA ASN A 46 8.47 -10.99 14.88
C ASN A 46 8.27 -9.75 15.75
N ARG A 47 7.21 -9.69 16.54
CA ARG A 47 6.90 -8.50 17.33
C ARG A 47 7.97 -8.13 18.36
N GLY A 48 8.81 -9.09 18.73
CA GLY A 48 9.96 -8.85 19.61
C GLY A 48 11.04 -7.96 18.96
N LYS A 49 11.04 -7.82 17.66
CA LYS A 49 11.98 -6.95 16.92
C LYS A 49 11.54 -5.49 16.93
N LEU A 50 10.27 -5.23 17.24
CA LEU A 50 9.74 -3.88 17.32
C LEU A 50 10.15 -3.24 18.64
N ARG A 51 10.83 -2.09 18.57
CA ARG A 51 11.26 -1.33 19.74
C ARG A 51 10.21 -0.28 20.09
N LYS A 52 10.19 0.16 21.36
CA LYS A 52 9.22 1.17 21.83
C LYS A 52 9.22 2.47 21.03
N ARG A 53 10.37 2.88 20.51
CA ARG A 53 10.53 4.11 19.73
C ARG A 53 10.12 3.96 18.27
N ASP A 54 9.91 2.73 17.81
CA ASP A 54 9.57 2.46 16.41
C ASP A 54 8.10 2.76 16.16
N SER A 55 7.82 3.23 14.96
CA SER A 55 6.44 3.38 14.49
C SER A 55 5.88 2.00 14.18
N PHE A 56 4.85 1.56 14.92
CA PHE A 56 4.19 0.29 14.64
C PHE A 56 3.64 0.25 13.22
N ARG A 57 2.93 1.30 12.82
CA ARG A 57 2.30 1.33 11.51
C ARG A 57 3.31 1.28 10.37
N ALA A 58 4.43 1.97 10.50
CA ALA A 58 5.49 1.92 9.47
C ALA A 58 6.12 0.54 9.40
N TRP A 59 6.43 -0.06 10.53
CA TRP A 59 7.00 -1.39 10.63
C TRP A 59 6.04 -2.45 10.04
N PHE A 60 4.78 -2.40 10.42
CA PHE A 60 3.77 -3.36 9.96
C PHE A 60 3.51 -3.23 8.46
N LEU A 61 3.33 -2.02 7.95
CA LEU A 61 3.07 -1.81 6.52
C LEU A 61 4.28 -2.14 5.64
N GLN A 62 5.50 -2.02 6.16
CA GLN A 62 6.69 -2.50 5.46
C GLN A 62 6.63 -4.03 5.28
N ILE A 63 6.32 -4.76 6.33
CA ILE A 63 6.14 -6.22 6.28
C ILE A 63 5.03 -6.58 5.27
N LEU A 64 3.91 -5.89 5.35
CA LEU A 64 2.76 -6.09 4.48
C LEU A 64 3.12 -5.91 3.00
N ARG A 65 3.86 -4.87 2.70
CA ARG A 65 4.27 -4.57 1.34
C ARG A 65 5.19 -5.65 0.78
N HIS A 66 6.13 -6.13 1.59
CA HIS A 66 7.01 -7.25 1.21
C HIS A 66 6.21 -8.52 0.92
N GLU A 67 5.26 -8.85 1.79
CA GLU A 67 4.39 -10.02 1.59
C GLU A 67 3.55 -9.89 0.31
N ALA A 68 3.03 -8.71 0.03
CA ALA A 68 2.24 -8.47 -1.17
C ALA A 68 3.08 -8.66 -2.44
N TYR A 69 4.30 -8.14 -2.47
CA TYR A 69 5.18 -8.33 -3.64
C TYR A 69 5.63 -9.77 -3.79
N ASP A 70 5.89 -10.48 -2.69
CA ASP A 70 6.25 -11.90 -2.74
C ASP A 70 5.09 -12.71 -3.33
N LEU A 71 3.87 -12.43 -2.92
CA LEU A 71 2.69 -13.09 -3.47
C LEU A 71 2.51 -12.74 -4.95
N LEU A 72 2.71 -11.49 -5.34
CA LEU A 72 2.62 -11.06 -6.72
C LEU A 72 3.62 -11.81 -7.62
N LYS A 73 4.87 -11.94 -7.16
CA LYS A 73 5.90 -12.71 -7.88
C LYS A 73 5.50 -14.17 -8.03
N LYS A 74 4.98 -14.77 -6.97
CA LYS A 74 4.53 -16.16 -6.99
C LYS A 74 3.39 -16.34 -7.98
N ARG A 75 2.41 -15.44 -7.99
CA ARG A 75 1.27 -15.50 -8.92
C ARG A 75 1.74 -15.38 -10.38
N ARG A 76 2.65 -14.46 -10.67
CA ARG A 76 3.20 -14.25 -12.01
C ARG A 76 3.97 -15.47 -12.54
N ARG A 77 4.60 -16.25 -11.66
CA ARG A 77 5.29 -17.49 -12.04
C ARG A 77 4.33 -18.63 -12.35
N LEU A 78 3.18 -18.66 -11.68
CA LEU A 78 2.20 -19.74 -11.79
C LEU A 78 1.11 -19.45 -12.82
N THR A 79 0.90 -18.18 -13.16
CA THR A 79 -0.19 -17.74 -14.03
C THR A 79 0.34 -16.70 -15.00
N PRO A 80 0.07 -16.81 -16.33
CA PRO A 80 0.44 -15.74 -17.26
C PRO A 80 -0.13 -14.39 -16.84
N VAL A 81 0.63 -13.31 -17.08
CA VAL A 81 0.26 -11.96 -16.64
C VAL A 81 -1.12 -11.54 -17.15
N GLU A 82 -1.47 -11.94 -18.37
CA GLU A 82 -2.76 -11.62 -18.98
C GLU A 82 -3.95 -12.31 -18.30
N GLU A 83 -3.69 -13.38 -17.54
CA GLU A 83 -4.71 -14.15 -16.84
C GLU A 83 -4.80 -13.81 -15.36
N LEU A 84 -3.95 -12.89 -14.85
CA LEU A 84 -4.04 -12.47 -13.47
C LEU A 84 -5.36 -11.74 -13.23
N PRO A 85 -6.09 -12.13 -12.16
CA PRO A 85 -7.37 -11.48 -11.88
C PRO A 85 -7.16 -10.01 -11.54
N GLU A 86 -7.86 -9.15 -12.25
CA GLU A 86 -7.92 -7.73 -11.96
C GLU A 86 -9.38 -7.39 -11.71
N GLU A 87 -9.71 -6.97 -10.51
CA GLU A 87 -11.08 -6.59 -10.19
C GLU A 87 -11.40 -5.24 -10.83
N ALA A 88 -12.60 -5.14 -11.39
CA ALA A 88 -13.08 -3.85 -11.85
C ALA A 88 -13.14 -2.89 -10.67
N ALA A 89 -12.67 -1.65 -10.88
CA ALA A 89 -12.80 -0.62 -9.87
C ALA A 89 -14.30 -0.41 -9.55
N PRO A 90 -14.65 -0.12 -8.29
CA PRO A 90 -16.04 0.16 -7.96
C PRO A 90 -16.58 1.27 -8.86
N GLU A 91 -17.75 1.07 -9.44
CA GLU A 91 -18.34 2.05 -10.32
C GLU A 91 -18.59 3.35 -9.57
N GLY A 92 -18.02 4.43 -10.06
CA GLY A 92 -18.29 5.77 -9.59
C GLY A 92 -19.34 6.43 -10.46
N ASP A 93 -20.18 7.23 -9.85
CA ASP A 93 -21.37 7.77 -10.48
C ASP A 93 -21.18 9.07 -11.23
N ASP A 94 -19.95 9.60 -11.31
CA ASP A 94 -19.75 10.83 -12.04
C ASP A 94 -18.47 10.81 -12.91
N ALA A 95 -18.49 11.63 -13.96
CA ALA A 95 -17.41 11.72 -14.94
C ALA A 95 -16.09 12.19 -14.31
N GLY A 96 -16.15 13.05 -13.29
CA GLY A 96 -14.97 13.54 -12.59
C GLY A 96 -14.24 12.44 -11.83
N ARG A 97 -14.99 11.52 -11.23
CA ARG A 97 -14.39 10.34 -10.55
C ARG A 97 -13.74 9.40 -11.55
N LEU A 98 -14.34 9.22 -12.72
CA LEU A 98 -13.76 8.40 -13.77
C LEU A 98 -12.42 8.96 -14.23
N ASP A 99 -12.34 10.27 -14.47
CA ASP A 99 -11.13 10.94 -14.88
C ASP A 99 -10.03 10.82 -13.81
N LEU A 100 -10.37 10.97 -12.54
CA LEU A 100 -9.43 10.80 -11.44
C LEU A 100 -8.91 9.37 -11.37
N ARG A 101 -9.79 8.38 -11.54
CA ARG A 101 -9.37 6.97 -11.55
C ARG A 101 -8.43 6.66 -12.69
N GLN A 102 -8.72 7.18 -13.89
CA GLN A 102 -7.82 7.03 -15.03
C GLN A 102 -6.46 7.66 -14.75
N ALA A 103 -6.45 8.87 -14.20
CA ALA A 103 -5.22 9.55 -13.86
C ALA A 103 -4.40 8.75 -12.82
N LEU A 104 -5.06 8.19 -11.82
CA LEU A 104 -4.39 7.35 -10.82
C LEU A 104 -3.80 6.08 -11.42
N ARG A 105 -4.40 5.52 -12.46
CA ARG A 105 -3.87 4.34 -13.16
C ARG A 105 -2.56 4.63 -13.88
N GLU A 106 -2.32 5.88 -14.27
CA GLU A 106 -1.07 6.28 -14.91
C GLU A 106 0.10 6.35 -13.91
N LEU A 107 -0.19 6.35 -12.62
CA LEU A 107 0.83 6.34 -11.58
C LEU A 107 1.31 4.90 -11.32
N THR A 108 2.57 4.77 -10.91
CA THR A 108 3.07 3.49 -10.42
C THR A 108 2.40 3.16 -9.08
N ASP A 109 2.40 1.87 -8.69
CA ASP A 109 1.89 1.46 -7.39
C ASP A 109 2.62 2.16 -6.24
N THR A 110 3.93 2.38 -6.39
CA THR A 110 4.75 3.08 -5.39
C THR A 110 4.32 4.54 -5.24
N GLN A 111 4.04 5.23 -6.37
CA GLN A 111 3.55 6.60 -6.35
C GLN A 111 2.18 6.68 -5.68
N ARG A 112 1.26 5.78 -6.02
CA ARG A 112 -0.08 5.73 -5.42
C ARG A 112 0.00 5.44 -3.92
N THR A 113 0.86 4.50 -3.52
CA THR A 113 1.05 4.17 -2.11
C THR A 113 1.59 5.37 -1.34
N ALA A 114 2.58 6.07 -1.88
CA ALA A 114 3.14 7.27 -1.24
C ALA A 114 2.07 8.35 -1.04
N LEU A 115 1.25 8.60 -2.06
CA LEU A 115 0.15 9.57 -1.96
C LEU A 115 -0.89 9.15 -0.92
N LEU A 116 -1.28 7.89 -0.93
CA LEU A 116 -2.23 7.35 0.04
C LEU A 116 -1.74 7.54 1.47
N LEU A 117 -0.49 7.15 1.73
CA LEU A 117 0.09 7.26 3.06
C LEU A 117 0.22 8.72 3.51
N GLN A 118 0.60 9.62 2.61
CA GLN A 118 0.66 11.04 2.93
C GLN A 118 -0.73 11.57 3.30
N GLN A 119 -1.76 11.19 2.56
CA GLN A 119 -3.14 11.60 2.81
C GLN A 119 -3.64 11.08 4.16
N GLU A 120 -3.20 9.89 4.56
CA GLU A 120 -3.54 9.27 5.84
C GLU A 120 -2.75 9.85 7.02
N GLY A 121 -1.86 10.81 6.78
CA GLY A 121 -1.12 11.49 7.84
C GLY A 121 0.21 10.84 8.22
N TYR A 122 0.74 9.95 7.39
CA TYR A 122 2.08 9.39 7.62
C TYR A 122 3.14 10.44 7.30
N ASP A 123 4.18 10.49 8.13
CA ASP A 123 5.29 11.41 7.86
C ASP A 123 6.26 10.82 6.82
N MET A 124 7.17 11.64 6.31
CA MET A 124 8.11 11.24 5.26
C MET A 124 9.03 10.11 5.69
N ALA A 125 9.44 10.08 6.97
CA ALA A 125 10.29 9.02 7.49
C ALA A 125 9.54 7.69 7.53
N GLU A 126 8.29 7.70 7.95
CA GLU A 126 7.44 6.50 7.93
C GLU A 126 7.22 5.99 6.51
N ILE A 127 6.91 6.88 5.58
CA ILE A 127 6.70 6.50 4.17
C ILE A 127 7.99 5.91 3.59
N GLY A 128 9.14 6.51 3.89
CA GLY A 128 10.43 6.00 3.44
C GLY A 128 10.72 4.60 3.96
N GLN A 129 10.38 4.34 5.23
CA GLN A 129 10.52 3.02 5.82
C GLN A 129 9.61 2.00 5.13
N ILE A 130 8.36 2.34 4.91
CA ILE A 130 7.38 1.46 4.26
C ILE A 130 7.82 1.11 2.84
N LEU A 131 8.30 2.10 2.10
CA LEU A 131 8.70 1.94 0.69
C LEU A 131 10.15 1.49 0.50
N ASP A 132 10.92 1.35 1.57
CA ASP A 132 12.36 1.00 1.53
C ASP A 132 13.19 2.01 0.72
N VAL A 133 12.92 3.30 0.89
CA VAL A 133 13.64 4.36 0.18
C VAL A 133 13.98 5.52 1.10
N PRO A 134 15.01 6.31 0.77
CA PRO A 134 15.34 7.52 1.54
C PRO A 134 14.23 8.57 1.49
N VAL A 135 14.18 9.42 2.50
CA VAL A 135 13.19 10.51 2.60
C VAL A 135 13.22 11.42 1.36
N GLY A 136 14.41 11.72 0.83
CA GLY A 136 14.52 12.54 -0.38
C GLY A 136 13.80 11.91 -1.58
N THR A 137 13.89 10.58 -1.70
CA THR A 137 13.19 9.82 -2.74
C THR A 137 11.67 9.87 -2.55
N VAL A 138 11.20 9.79 -1.30
CA VAL A 138 9.76 9.93 -0.99
C VAL A 138 9.25 11.27 -1.48
N LYS A 139 9.96 12.35 -1.14
CA LYS A 139 9.59 13.71 -1.56
C LYS A 139 9.51 13.84 -3.07
N SER A 140 10.49 13.31 -3.78
CA SER A 140 10.51 13.32 -5.25
C SER A 140 9.35 12.55 -5.85
N ARG A 141 9.06 11.36 -5.33
CA ARG A 141 7.96 10.53 -5.82
C ARG A 141 6.61 11.17 -5.62
N ILE A 142 6.38 11.76 -4.47
CA ILE A 142 5.12 12.47 -4.17
C ILE A 142 4.98 13.68 -5.07
N SER A 143 6.04 14.47 -5.22
CA SER A 143 6.06 15.66 -6.08
C SER A 143 5.73 15.31 -7.53
N ARG A 144 6.38 14.27 -8.06
CA ARG A 144 6.14 13.79 -9.44
C ARG A 144 4.73 13.24 -9.61
N ALA A 145 4.25 12.49 -8.62
CA ALA A 145 2.90 11.93 -8.66
C ALA A 145 1.85 13.05 -8.72
N LYS A 146 2.00 14.07 -7.88
CA LYS A 146 1.11 15.23 -7.87
C LYS A 146 1.15 15.99 -9.18
N GLN A 147 2.34 16.16 -9.76
CA GLN A 147 2.51 16.83 -11.04
C GLN A 147 1.86 16.04 -12.18
N THR A 148 2.05 14.72 -12.20
CA THR A 148 1.42 13.84 -13.18
C THR A 148 -0.09 13.94 -13.11
N LEU A 149 -0.67 13.89 -11.92
CA LEU A 149 -2.11 14.02 -11.73
C LEU A 149 -2.62 15.38 -12.20
N ARG A 150 -1.90 16.46 -11.88
CA ARG A 150 -2.25 17.81 -12.32
C ARG A 150 -2.30 17.89 -13.84
N THR A 151 -1.25 17.41 -14.50
CA THR A 151 -1.15 17.43 -15.95
C THR A 151 -2.29 16.63 -16.59
N LEU A 152 -2.56 15.41 -16.10
CA LEU A 152 -3.60 14.55 -16.65
C LEU A 152 -5.02 15.14 -16.46
N LEU A 153 -5.26 15.76 -15.32
CA LEU A 153 -6.59 16.32 -15.00
C LEU A 153 -6.83 17.67 -15.68
N GLU A 154 -5.78 18.43 -15.96
CA GLU A 154 -5.88 19.72 -16.65
C GLU A 154 -6.05 19.55 -18.17
N ASP A 155 -5.57 18.43 -18.73
CA ASP A 155 -5.66 18.13 -20.16
C ASP A 155 -7.01 17.55 -20.58
N THR A 156 -7.94 17.42 -19.66
CA THR A 156 -9.33 16.98 -19.94
C THR A 156 -10.34 18.18 -19.95
#